data_7023172bb83ee223626360cb2aaec2eb
#
_entry.id   7023172bb83ee223626360cb2aaec2eb
#
_cell.length_a   1.000
_cell.length_b   1.000
_cell.length_c   1.000
_cell.angle_alpha   90.00
_cell.angle_beta   90.00
_cell.angle_gamma   90.00
#
_symmetry.space_group_name_H-M   'P 1'
#
loop_
_entity.id
_entity.type
_entity.pdbx_description
1 polymer ?
#
loop_
_entity_poly.entity_id
_entity_poly.type
_entity_poly.pdbx_seq_one_letter_code
_entity_poly.pdbx_strand_id
1 'polypeptide(L)'
;MNYDSNPVKLDYNNEELKERINMVMDSRDHTTGITFVNLCYQLVQIGFQEHRVKKTDENTILISEELSAEDQVRVSRILWELIWNQKIFLLFGRSELLGLSNGEDRFVKY
;
A
#
# COMPACT_ATOMS: atom_id res chain seq x y z
N MET A 1 9.28 -17.49 -22.81
CA MET A 1 9.09 -16.89 -21.47
C MET A 1 8.58 -15.46 -21.64
N ASN A 2 7.43 -15.18 -21.07
CA ASN A 2 6.80 -13.87 -21.20
C ASN A 2 7.09 -13.02 -19.97
N TYR A 3 7.29 -11.72 -20.21
CA TYR A 3 7.47 -10.74 -19.14
C TYR A 3 6.27 -9.81 -19.12
N ASP A 4 5.70 -9.60 -17.95
CA ASP A 4 4.57 -8.71 -17.77
C ASP A 4 5.02 -7.51 -16.93
N SER A 5 4.99 -6.32 -17.54
CA SER A 5 5.31 -5.07 -16.87
C SER A 5 4.08 -4.35 -16.33
N ASN A 6 2.90 -4.95 -16.46
CA ASN A 6 1.68 -4.37 -15.92
C ASN A 6 1.73 -4.33 -14.39
N PRO A 7 0.98 -3.40 -13.78
CA PRO A 7 0.92 -3.31 -12.32
C PRO A 7 0.47 -4.63 -11.68
N VAL A 8 0.99 -4.87 -10.50
CA VAL A 8 0.74 -6.09 -9.73
C VAL A 8 -0.67 -6.07 -9.14
N LYS A 9 -1.39 -7.17 -9.30
CA LYS A 9 -2.69 -7.38 -8.66
C LYS A 9 -2.53 -8.36 -7.51
N LEU A 10 -3.00 -7.97 -6.33
CA LEU A 10 -2.91 -8.81 -5.15
C LEU A 10 -4.11 -9.76 -5.05
N ASP A 11 -3.84 -10.99 -4.65
CA ASP A 11 -4.86 -12.01 -4.49
C ASP A 11 -5.30 -12.11 -3.03
N TYR A 12 -5.75 -10.99 -2.48
CA TYR A 12 -6.30 -10.90 -1.13
C TYR A 12 -7.74 -10.41 -1.18
N ASN A 13 -8.59 -10.96 -0.32
CA ASN A 13 -9.89 -10.33 -0.07
C ASN A 13 -9.67 -9.10 0.81
N ASN A 14 -10.74 -8.33 1.06
CA ASN A 14 -10.62 -7.07 1.81
C ASN A 14 -10.16 -7.28 3.25
N GLU A 15 -10.60 -8.33 3.90
CA GLU A 15 -10.18 -8.66 5.27
C GLU A 15 -8.68 -9.00 5.33
N GLU A 16 -8.23 -9.83 4.40
CA GLU A 16 -6.82 -10.20 4.30
C GLU A 16 -5.95 -8.99 3.99
N LEU A 17 -6.40 -8.13 3.08
CA LEU A 17 -5.69 -6.91 2.71
C LEU A 17 -5.58 -5.97 3.91
N LYS A 18 -6.67 -5.81 4.65
CA LYS A 18 -6.69 -5.01 5.87
C LYS A 18 -5.69 -5.52 6.91
N GLU A 19 -5.60 -6.84 7.08
CA GLU A 19 -4.60 -7.44 7.96
C GLU A 19 -3.18 -7.07 7.56
N ARG A 20 -2.86 -7.12 6.26
CA ARG A 20 -1.52 -6.79 5.76
C ARG A 20 -1.21 -5.32 5.93
N ILE A 21 -2.20 -4.46 5.70
CA ILE A 21 -2.06 -3.02 5.95
C ILE A 21 -1.74 -2.78 7.43
N ASN A 22 -2.48 -3.41 8.33
CA ASN A 22 -2.22 -3.30 9.78
C ASN A 22 -0.83 -3.81 10.16
N MET A 23 -0.37 -4.90 9.56
CA MET A 23 0.98 -5.42 9.79
C MET A 23 2.05 -4.39 9.42
N VAL A 24 1.90 -3.76 8.26
CA VAL A 24 2.85 -2.73 7.81
C VAL A 24 2.80 -1.53 8.75
N MET A 25 1.59 -1.07 9.10
CA MET A 25 1.42 0.07 10.01
C MET A 25 2.04 -0.21 11.39
N ASP A 26 1.85 -1.43 11.90
CA ASP A 26 2.41 -1.82 13.22
C ASP A 26 3.93 -1.83 13.23
N SER A 27 4.56 -2.07 12.08
CA SER A 27 6.01 -2.11 11.97
C SER A 27 6.64 -0.72 11.85
N ARG A 28 5.82 0.33 11.74
CA ARG A 28 6.30 1.69 11.52
C ARG A 28 6.34 2.51 12.81
N ASP A 29 7.23 3.52 12.81
CA ASP A 29 7.34 4.48 13.88
C ASP A 29 6.04 5.30 13.97
N HIS A 30 5.50 5.43 15.19
CA HIS A 30 4.28 6.20 15.45
C HIS A 30 4.44 7.70 15.22
N THR A 31 5.67 8.19 15.06
CA THR A 31 5.93 9.62 14.81
C THR A 31 6.11 9.94 13.33
N THR A 32 6.62 9.01 12.53
CA THR A 32 6.91 9.24 11.11
C THR A 32 5.92 8.58 10.18
N GLY A 33 5.35 7.44 10.55
CA GLY A 33 4.35 6.75 9.75
C GLY A 33 4.88 6.27 8.42
N ILE A 34 3.99 6.14 7.45
CA ILE A 34 4.30 5.64 6.11
C ILE A 34 3.52 6.43 5.06
N THR A 35 4.16 6.69 3.91
CA THR A 35 3.48 7.29 2.76
C THR A 35 2.65 6.23 2.04
N PHE A 36 1.65 6.67 1.26
CA PHE A 36 0.81 5.78 0.47
C PHE A 36 1.64 4.94 -0.50
N VAL A 37 2.60 5.57 -1.17
CA VAL A 37 3.47 4.90 -2.15
C VAL A 37 4.28 3.77 -1.47
N ASN A 38 4.86 4.06 -0.32
CA ASN A 38 5.62 3.07 0.44
C ASN A 38 4.74 1.94 0.95
N LEU A 39 3.53 2.26 1.40
CA LEU A 39 2.58 1.22 1.84
C LEU A 39 2.25 0.28 0.68
N CYS A 40 1.93 0.82 -0.50
CA CYS A 40 1.64 0.01 -1.67
C CYS A 40 2.84 -0.86 -2.05
N TYR A 41 4.05 -0.31 -2.01
CA TYR A 41 5.27 -1.07 -2.27
C TYR A 41 5.44 -2.23 -1.30
N GLN A 42 5.24 -1.98 -0.01
CA GLN A 42 5.33 -3.03 1.02
C GLN A 42 4.29 -4.13 0.80
N LEU A 43 3.09 -3.76 0.42
CA LEU A 43 2.02 -4.74 0.14
C LEU A 43 2.37 -5.62 -1.06
N VAL A 44 2.98 -5.06 -2.09
CA VAL A 44 3.45 -5.84 -3.25
C VAL A 44 4.51 -6.85 -2.80
N GLN A 45 5.47 -6.41 -1.97
CA GLN A 45 6.52 -7.31 -1.45
C GLN A 45 5.94 -8.45 -0.63
N ILE A 46 4.98 -8.15 0.25
CA ILE A 46 4.29 -9.17 1.05
C ILE A 46 3.56 -10.14 0.13
N GLY A 47 2.87 -9.63 -0.89
CA GLY A 47 2.16 -10.46 -1.86
C GLY A 47 3.09 -11.45 -2.56
N PHE A 48 4.28 -11.02 -2.97
CA PHE A 48 5.26 -11.91 -3.57
C PHE A 48 5.77 -12.95 -2.58
N GLN A 49 6.05 -12.54 -1.35
CA GLN A 49 6.52 -13.44 -0.31
C GLN A 49 5.51 -14.52 0.04
N GLU A 50 4.22 -14.16 0.03
CA GLU A 50 3.14 -15.08 0.37
C GLU A 50 2.56 -15.82 -0.83
N HIS A 51 3.11 -15.58 -2.02
CA HIS A 51 2.59 -16.14 -3.28
C HIS A 51 1.11 -15.76 -3.51
N ARG A 52 0.74 -14.56 -3.14
CA ARG A 52 -0.62 -14.04 -3.25
C ARG A 52 -0.73 -12.92 -4.29
N VAL A 53 -0.01 -13.07 -5.38
CA VAL A 53 -0.08 -12.17 -6.53
C VAL A 53 -0.80 -12.88 -7.66
N LYS A 54 -1.80 -12.22 -8.26
CA LYS A 54 -2.54 -12.77 -9.40
C LYS A 54 -1.66 -12.78 -10.63
N LYS A 55 -1.59 -13.92 -11.30
CA LYS A 55 -0.86 -14.09 -12.56
C LYS A 55 -1.84 -14.23 -13.70
N THR A 56 -1.48 -13.67 -14.85
CA THR A 56 -2.29 -13.83 -16.07
C THR A 56 -1.97 -15.11 -16.79
N ASP A 57 -0.77 -15.67 -16.61
CA ASP A 57 -0.29 -16.88 -17.26
C ASP A 57 0.81 -17.49 -16.39
N GLU A 58 0.87 -18.83 -16.35
CA GLU A 58 1.90 -19.56 -15.59
C GLU A 58 3.32 -19.25 -16.06
N ASN A 59 3.47 -18.93 -17.36
CA ASN A 59 4.77 -18.65 -17.98
C ASN A 59 5.13 -17.15 -17.92
N THR A 60 4.28 -16.33 -17.33
CA THR A 60 4.51 -14.89 -17.23
C THR A 60 5.30 -14.56 -15.98
N ILE A 61 6.37 -13.79 -16.15
CA ILE A 61 7.17 -13.29 -15.06
C ILE A 61 6.75 -11.83 -14.81
N LEU A 62 6.33 -11.55 -13.60
CA LEU A 62 5.96 -10.18 -13.20
C LEU A 62 7.22 -9.42 -12.82
N ILE A 63 7.51 -8.35 -13.55
CA ILE A 63 8.70 -7.52 -13.32
C ILE A 63 8.34 -6.16 -12.74
N SER A 64 7.04 -5.84 -12.59
CA SER A 64 6.59 -4.58 -12.01
C SER A 64 6.51 -4.69 -10.49
N GLU A 65 6.87 -3.61 -9.82
CA GLU A 65 6.72 -3.47 -8.37
C GLU A 65 5.57 -2.52 -8.03
N GLU A 66 4.87 -2.04 -9.05
CA GLU A 66 3.77 -1.09 -8.89
C GLU A 66 2.46 -1.83 -8.65
N LEU A 67 1.72 -1.38 -7.61
CA LEU A 67 0.42 -1.94 -7.31
C LEU A 67 -0.61 -1.46 -8.34
N SER A 68 -1.52 -2.35 -8.76
CA SER A 68 -2.57 -2.00 -9.71
C SER A 68 -3.46 -0.87 -9.18
N ALA A 69 -4.02 -0.07 -10.10
CA ALA A 69 -4.91 1.02 -9.73
C ALA A 69 -6.13 0.53 -8.95
N GLU A 70 -6.67 -0.63 -9.33
CA GLU A 70 -7.80 -1.25 -8.63
C GLU A 70 -7.46 -1.54 -7.17
N ASP A 71 -6.28 -2.12 -6.92
CA ASP A 71 -5.84 -2.42 -5.56
C ASP A 71 -5.46 -1.15 -4.79
N GLN A 72 -4.93 -0.13 -5.46
CA GLN A 72 -4.69 1.15 -4.83
C GLN A 72 -5.98 1.77 -4.30
N VAL A 73 -7.08 1.66 -5.05
CA VAL A 73 -8.40 2.12 -4.60
C VAL A 73 -8.85 1.33 -3.37
N ARG A 74 -8.66 0.01 -3.38
CA ARG A 74 -9.00 -0.84 -2.23
C ARG A 74 -8.20 -0.44 -0.99
N VAL A 75 -6.90 -0.23 -1.15
CA VAL A 75 -6.02 0.23 -0.05
C VAL A 75 -6.49 1.58 0.47
N SER A 76 -6.78 2.52 -0.41
CA SER A 76 -7.27 3.84 -0.04
C SER A 76 -8.57 3.76 0.78
N ARG A 77 -9.51 2.93 0.37
CA ARG A 77 -10.77 2.74 1.09
C ARG A 77 -10.54 2.18 2.50
N ILE A 78 -9.64 1.22 2.62
CA ILE A 78 -9.30 0.63 3.92
C ILE A 78 -8.64 1.68 4.82
N LEU A 79 -7.74 2.50 4.27
CA LEU A 79 -7.09 3.56 5.03
C LEU A 79 -8.12 4.58 5.55
N TRP A 80 -9.06 5.00 4.70
CA TRP A 80 -10.13 5.91 5.12
C TRP A 80 -11.00 5.30 6.20
N GLU A 81 -11.32 4.02 6.10
CA GLU A 81 -12.05 3.29 7.16
C GLU A 81 -11.28 3.32 8.47
N LEU A 82 -9.97 3.08 8.42
CA LEU A 82 -9.13 3.12 9.62
C LEU A 82 -9.03 4.52 10.21
N ILE A 83 -8.97 5.55 9.38
CA ILE A 83 -8.99 6.95 9.84
C ILE A 83 -10.33 7.25 10.51
N TRP A 84 -11.43 6.87 9.88
CA TRP A 84 -12.77 7.11 10.41
C TRP A 84 -12.97 6.44 11.77
N ASN A 85 -12.41 5.24 11.95
CA ASN A 85 -12.47 4.49 13.21
C ASN A 85 -11.38 4.89 14.20
N GLN A 86 -10.65 5.95 13.91
CA GLN A 86 -9.59 6.48 14.79
C GLN A 86 -8.47 5.47 15.11
N LYS A 87 -8.18 4.58 14.17
CA LYS A 87 -7.08 3.62 14.29
C LYS A 87 -5.77 4.21 13.78
N ILE A 88 -5.86 5.06 12.77
CA ILE A 88 -4.71 5.79 12.19
C ILE A 88 -5.12 7.24 11.99
N PHE A 89 -4.16 8.11 11.77
CA PHE A 89 -4.43 9.49 11.38
C PHE A 89 -3.52 9.89 10.23
N LEU A 90 -3.92 10.94 9.52
CA LEU A 90 -3.19 11.46 8.39
C LEU A 90 -2.32 12.62 8.86
N LEU A 91 -1.02 12.51 8.63
CA LEU A 91 -0.04 13.54 8.93
C LEU A 91 0.40 14.17 7.61
N PHE A 92 0.14 15.46 7.46
CA PHE A 92 0.50 16.19 6.24
C PHE A 92 2.01 16.37 6.13
N GLY A 93 2.52 16.33 4.91
CA GLY A 93 3.93 16.53 4.64
C GLY A 93 4.37 17.93 5.05
N ARG A 94 5.57 18.02 5.63
CA ARG A 94 6.11 19.29 6.12
C ARG A 94 6.27 20.33 5.01
N SER A 95 6.67 19.89 3.82
CA SER A 95 6.81 20.77 2.68
C SER A 95 5.48 21.39 2.26
N GLU A 96 4.39 20.70 2.44
CA GLU A 96 3.05 21.21 2.18
C GLU A 96 2.70 22.33 3.17
N LEU A 97 3.02 22.15 4.44
CA LEU A 97 2.81 23.17 5.46
C LEU A 97 3.60 24.46 5.18
N LEU A 98 4.74 24.33 4.50
CA LEU A 98 5.56 25.47 4.10
C LEU A 98 5.18 26.02 2.72
N GLY A 99 4.12 25.49 2.10
CA GLY A 99 3.70 25.89 0.76
C GLY A 99 4.53 25.32 -0.37
N LEU A 100 5.36 24.32 -0.09
CA LEU A 100 6.15 23.63 -1.12
C LEU A 100 5.32 22.50 -1.74
N SER A 101 5.59 22.19 -3.00
CA SER A 101 4.72 21.36 -3.81
C SER A 101 4.93 19.85 -3.69
N ASN A 102 5.92 19.40 -2.94
CA ASN A 102 6.28 17.98 -2.88
C ASN A 102 6.07 17.35 -1.51
N GLY A 103 5.13 17.89 -0.74
CA GLY A 103 4.76 17.31 0.54
C GLY A 103 4.09 15.95 0.35
N GLU A 104 4.55 14.95 1.09
CA GLU A 104 3.96 13.64 1.08
C GLU A 104 3.16 13.42 2.37
N ASP A 105 1.88 13.10 2.21
CA ASP A 105 1.05 12.75 3.36
C ASP A 105 1.44 11.39 3.89
N ARG A 106 1.44 11.26 5.20
CA ARG A 106 1.81 10.01 5.88
C ARG A 106 0.67 9.52 6.74
N PHE A 107 0.49 8.21 6.75
CA PHE A 107 -0.47 7.54 7.61
C PHE A 107 0.25 7.02 8.83
N VAL A 108 -0.25 7.39 10.00
CA VAL A 108 0.39 7.09 11.28
C VAL A 108 -0.61 6.36 12.17
N LYS A 109 -0.18 5.27 12.79
CA LYS A 109 -1.02 4.52 13.71
C LYS A 109 -1.07 5.23 15.06
N TYR A 110 -2.26 5.27 15.66
CA TYR A 110 -2.45 5.73 17.03
C TYR A 110 -1.74 4.85 18.05
#